data_1b264bf7b28f5df7e3d4192d1a059b7e
#
_entry.id   1b264bf7b28f5df7e3d4192d1a059b7e
#
_cell.length_a   1.000
_cell.length_b   1.000
_cell.length_c   1.000
_cell.angle_alpha   90.00
_cell.angle_beta   90.00
_cell.angle_gamma   90.00
#
_symmetry.space_group_name_H-M   'P 1'
#
loop_
_entity.id
_entity.type
_entity.pdbx_description
1 polymer ?
#
loop_
_entity_poly.entity_id
_entity_poly.type
_entity_poly.pdbx_seq_one_letter_code
_entity_poly.pdbx_strand_id
1 'polypeptide(L)'
;MIFFLAKIEISEKPIMLLSMLFITSSASIALYISKRKQKNQNNLIDDLKTAMAPAMIFAVIASFFSYVYYNNINKDYISDKLKLEEIRWSDSTNIQGIKSKNKMAYDNLSDEEIKSQQMNTAKTLLSPSFNMSISLLIMSIWSILNGLVLALIFRRVIFKNYFDSPSPKDS
;
A
#
# COMPACT_ATOMS: atom_id res chain seq x y z
N MET A 1 17.66 10.03 1.25
CA MET A 1 18.53 11.02 1.94
C MET A 1 18.65 12.34 1.16
N ILE A 2 18.95 12.33 -0.15
CA ILE A 2 19.09 13.56 -0.98
C ILE A 2 17.78 14.38 -1.02
N PHE A 3 16.62 13.75 -1.14
CA PHE A 3 15.30 14.42 -1.13
C PHE A 3 14.95 15.07 0.21
N PHE A 4 15.55 14.62 1.29
CA PHE A 4 15.32 15.14 2.63
C PHE A 4 15.96 16.52 2.84
N LEU A 5 17.14 16.73 2.24
CA LEU A 5 17.89 17.99 2.36
C LEU A 5 17.25 19.14 1.55
N ALA A 6 16.44 18.81 0.56
CA ALA A 6 15.87 19.80 -0.36
C ALA A 6 14.52 20.38 0.11
N LYS A 7 13.93 19.95 1.27
CA LYS A 7 12.56 20.33 1.71
C LYS A 7 11.51 20.21 0.59
N ILE A 8 11.69 19.23 -0.31
CA ILE A 8 10.74 19.00 -1.39
C ILE A 8 9.50 18.37 -0.75
N GLU A 9 8.40 19.07 -0.77
CA GLU A 9 7.07 18.50 -0.51
C GLU A 9 6.78 17.46 -1.61
N ILE A 10 7.27 16.26 -1.41
CA ILE A 10 6.97 15.16 -2.32
C ILE A 10 5.52 14.78 -2.03
N SER A 11 4.65 15.06 -2.98
CA SER A 11 3.28 14.56 -2.95
C SER A 11 3.29 13.05 -2.67
N GLU A 12 2.42 12.56 -1.80
CA GLU A 12 2.35 11.13 -1.43
C GLU A 12 2.09 10.22 -2.64
N LYS A 13 1.43 10.76 -3.68
CA LYS A 13 1.08 10.03 -4.92
C LYS A 13 2.29 9.47 -5.69
N PRO A 14 3.36 10.25 -5.98
CA PRO A 14 4.54 9.70 -6.66
C PRO A 14 5.26 8.62 -5.86
N ILE A 15 5.29 8.74 -4.53
CA ILE A 15 5.92 7.72 -3.67
C ILE A 15 5.15 6.40 -3.75
N MET A 16 3.83 6.46 -3.71
CA MET A 16 2.95 5.29 -3.85
C MET A 16 3.13 4.63 -5.22
N LEU A 17 3.13 5.40 -6.30
CA LEU A 17 3.36 4.88 -7.66
C LEU A 17 4.73 4.22 -7.81
N LEU A 18 5.77 4.85 -7.26
CA LEU A 18 7.12 4.30 -7.26
C LEU A 18 7.20 2.97 -6.50
N SER A 19 6.54 2.88 -5.34
CA SER A 19 6.46 1.64 -4.56
C SER A 19 5.75 0.53 -5.33
N MET A 20 4.66 0.84 -6.03
CA MET A 20 3.95 -0.11 -6.90
C MET A 20 4.82 -0.59 -8.05
N LEU A 21 5.62 0.30 -8.67
CA LEU A 21 6.58 -0.07 -9.72
C LEU A 21 7.67 -1.01 -9.19
N PHE A 22 8.22 -0.75 -8.01
CA PHE A 22 9.22 -1.62 -7.40
C PHE A 22 8.66 -3.01 -7.08
N ILE A 23 7.45 -3.08 -6.53
CA ILE A 23 6.74 -4.35 -6.27
C ILE A 23 6.58 -5.13 -7.58
N THR A 24 6.08 -4.48 -8.64
CA THR A 24 5.85 -5.11 -9.94
C THR A 24 7.15 -5.60 -10.58
N SER A 25 8.19 -4.77 -10.53
CA SER A 25 9.50 -5.12 -11.09
C SER A 25 10.15 -6.30 -10.34
N SER A 26 10.13 -6.29 -9.00
CA SER A 26 10.70 -7.37 -8.19
C SER A 26 9.98 -8.69 -8.42
N ALA A 27 8.65 -8.69 -8.50
CA ALA A 27 7.84 -9.86 -8.81
C ALA A 27 8.14 -10.41 -10.21
N SER A 28 8.27 -9.52 -11.22
CA SER A 28 8.59 -9.88 -12.60
C SER A 28 9.98 -10.52 -12.71
N ILE A 29 10.97 -9.95 -12.05
CA ILE A 29 12.34 -10.46 -12.03
C ILE A 29 12.38 -11.85 -11.37
N ALA A 30 11.70 -12.02 -10.23
CA ALA A 30 11.65 -13.29 -9.52
C ALA A 30 11.00 -14.39 -10.38
N LEU A 31 9.87 -14.08 -11.03
CA LEU A 31 9.22 -15.01 -11.96
C LEU A 31 10.12 -15.36 -13.14
N TYR A 32 10.75 -14.36 -13.75
CA TYR A 32 11.65 -14.61 -14.88
C TYR A 32 12.81 -15.54 -14.52
N ILE A 33 13.47 -15.30 -13.38
CA ILE A 33 14.57 -16.14 -12.91
C ILE A 33 14.08 -17.56 -12.59
N SER A 34 12.93 -17.67 -11.90
CA SER A 34 12.34 -18.97 -11.55
C SER A 34 12.01 -19.79 -12.80
N LYS A 35 11.32 -19.17 -13.77
CA LYS A 35 10.96 -19.85 -15.04
C LYS A 35 12.16 -20.26 -15.86
N ARG A 36 13.22 -19.46 -15.86
CA ARG A 36 14.45 -19.79 -16.59
C ARG A 36 15.21 -20.98 -15.96
N LYS A 37 15.15 -21.12 -14.62
CA LYS A 37 15.82 -22.20 -13.89
C LYS A 37 15.04 -23.51 -13.91
N GLN A 38 13.72 -23.44 -13.77
CA GLN A 38 12.85 -24.60 -13.61
C GLN A 38 12.05 -24.83 -14.90
N LYS A 39 12.67 -25.49 -15.86
CA LYS A 39 12.00 -25.88 -17.10
C LYS A 39 10.79 -26.79 -16.78
N ASN A 40 9.57 -26.33 -17.05
CA ASN A 40 8.32 -27.12 -17.14
C ASN A 40 7.70 -27.72 -15.86
N GLN A 41 8.13 -27.40 -14.63
CA GLN A 41 7.56 -28.10 -13.46
C GLN A 41 6.66 -27.25 -12.54
N ASN A 42 6.59 -25.94 -12.72
CA ASN A 42 5.83 -25.09 -11.80
C ASN A 42 4.35 -25.00 -12.18
N ASN A 43 3.48 -25.27 -11.20
CA ASN A 43 2.06 -24.96 -11.31
C ASN A 43 1.82 -23.46 -11.08
N LEU A 44 0.58 -22.99 -11.32
CA LEU A 44 0.20 -21.58 -11.15
C LEU A 44 0.43 -21.09 -9.70
N ILE A 45 0.24 -21.97 -8.73
CA ILE A 45 0.38 -21.63 -7.30
C ILE A 45 1.86 -21.37 -6.97
N ASP A 46 2.78 -22.14 -7.53
CA ASP A 46 4.22 -21.92 -7.32
C ASP A 46 4.69 -20.62 -8.01
N ASP A 47 4.15 -20.32 -9.17
CA ASP A 47 4.40 -19.05 -9.86
C ASP A 47 3.90 -17.87 -9.02
N LEU A 48 2.70 -17.99 -8.46
CA LEU A 48 2.12 -16.98 -7.59
C LEU A 48 2.97 -16.77 -6.33
N LYS A 49 3.36 -17.84 -5.64
CA LYS A 49 4.26 -17.77 -4.47
C LYS A 49 5.59 -17.09 -4.82
N THR A 50 6.17 -17.44 -5.97
CA THR A 50 7.43 -16.86 -6.44
C THR A 50 7.31 -15.36 -6.71
N ALA A 51 6.19 -14.91 -7.29
CA ALA A 51 5.92 -13.50 -7.54
C ALA A 51 5.66 -12.73 -6.24
N MET A 52 4.91 -13.33 -5.32
CA MET A 52 4.49 -12.66 -4.07
C MET A 52 5.64 -12.51 -3.07
N ALA A 53 6.56 -13.47 -2.96
CA ALA A 53 7.58 -13.46 -1.91
C ALA A 53 8.42 -12.16 -1.88
N PRO A 54 9.08 -11.71 -2.96
CA PRO A 54 9.84 -10.47 -2.94
C PRO A 54 8.97 -9.24 -2.77
N ALA A 55 7.74 -9.27 -3.29
CA ALA A 55 6.79 -8.18 -3.17
C ALA A 55 6.32 -7.98 -1.72
N MET A 56 6.07 -9.07 -0.99
CA MET A 56 5.71 -9.05 0.42
C MET A 56 6.86 -8.57 1.31
N ILE A 57 8.09 -9.03 1.03
CA ILE A 57 9.29 -8.54 1.75
C ILE A 57 9.43 -7.04 1.56
N PHE A 58 9.29 -6.54 0.34
CA PHE A 58 9.32 -5.11 0.07
C PHE A 58 8.21 -4.36 0.82
N ALA A 59 6.97 -4.89 0.82
CA ALA A 59 5.85 -4.28 1.53
C ALA A 59 6.11 -4.13 3.03
N VAL A 60 6.69 -5.16 3.67
CA VAL A 60 7.06 -5.11 5.10
C VAL A 60 8.12 -4.04 5.35
N ILE A 61 9.21 -4.03 4.56
CA ILE A 61 10.30 -3.06 4.72
C ILE A 61 9.80 -1.63 4.50
N ALA A 62 9.03 -1.39 3.44
CA ALA A 62 8.50 -0.07 3.12
C ALA A 62 7.52 0.44 4.18
N SER A 63 6.66 -0.42 4.70
CA SER A 63 5.71 -0.07 5.76
C SER A 63 6.43 0.25 7.08
N PHE A 64 7.44 -0.54 7.44
CA PHE A 64 8.27 -0.26 8.62
C PHE A 64 9.07 1.04 8.46
N PHE A 65 9.63 1.29 7.27
CA PHE A 65 10.31 2.56 6.99
C PHE A 65 9.36 3.74 7.11
N SER A 66 8.12 3.62 6.65
CA SER A 66 7.09 4.65 6.83
C SER A 66 6.84 4.96 8.31
N TYR A 67 6.74 3.93 9.15
CA TYR A 67 6.59 4.11 10.59
C TYR A 67 7.76 4.90 11.19
N VAL A 68 9.01 4.47 10.91
CA VAL A 68 10.21 5.15 11.39
C VAL A 68 10.30 6.58 10.89
N TYR A 69 9.92 6.81 9.64
CA TYR A 69 9.93 8.13 9.02
C TYR A 69 9.02 9.12 9.78
N TYR A 70 7.76 8.76 9.97
CA TYR A 70 6.80 9.64 10.65
C TYR A 70 6.99 9.72 12.16
N ASN A 71 7.54 8.68 12.78
CA ASN A 71 7.76 8.67 14.24
C ASN A 71 9.07 9.34 14.65
N ASN A 72 10.13 9.28 13.84
CA ASN A 72 11.47 9.72 14.24
C ASN A 72 12.04 10.84 13.37
N ILE A 73 11.76 10.84 12.06
CA ILE A 73 12.41 11.74 11.11
C ILE A 73 11.55 12.98 10.86
N ASN A 74 10.27 12.81 10.58
CA ASN A 74 9.36 13.90 10.24
C ASN A 74 8.17 13.95 11.24
N LYS A 75 8.49 14.18 12.50
CA LYS A 75 7.50 14.27 13.59
C LYS A 75 6.53 15.43 13.39
N ASP A 76 7.01 16.53 12.83
CA ASP A 76 6.21 17.75 12.63
C ASP A 76 5.09 17.55 11.61
N TYR A 77 5.27 16.63 10.65
CA TYR A 77 4.24 16.33 9.64
C TYR A 77 2.88 15.97 10.27
N ILE A 78 2.89 15.09 11.26
CA ILE A 78 1.65 14.64 11.92
C ILE A 78 1.06 15.78 12.76
N SER A 79 1.90 16.53 13.49
CA SER A 79 1.44 17.66 14.30
C SER A 79 0.81 18.75 13.43
N ASP A 80 1.38 19.04 12.28
CA ASP A 80 0.86 20.05 11.36
C ASP A 80 -0.44 19.59 10.68
N LYS A 81 -0.55 18.33 10.31
CA LYS A 81 -1.81 17.76 9.83
C LYS A 81 -2.90 17.80 10.89
N LEU A 82 -2.59 17.50 12.15
CA LEU A 82 -3.57 17.58 13.24
C LEU A 82 -4.02 19.02 13.49
N LYS A 83 -3.14 20.02 13.40
CA LYS A 83 -3.52 21.44 13.48
C LYS A 83 -4.48 21.84 12.36
N LEU A 84 -4.24 21.36 11.13
CA LEU A 84 -5.13 21.60 10.02
C LEU A 84 -6.53 20.99 10.23
N GLU A 85 -6.59 19.76 10.77
CA GLU A 85 -7.86 19.14 11.13
C GLU A 85 -8.55 19.88 12.28
N GLU A 86 -7.81 20.39 13.27
CA GLU A 86 -8.36 21.20 14.35
C GLU A 86 -9.00 22.48 13.82
N ILE A 87 -8.33 23.20 12.92
CA ILE A 87 -8.86 24.39 12.24
C ILE A 87 -10.13 24.01 11.47
N ARG A 88 -10.09 22.91 10.72
CA ARG A 88 -11.22 22.41 9.94
C ARG A 88 -12.46 22.13 10.80
N TRP A 89 -12.28 21.47 11.94
CA TRP A 89 -13.38 21.11 12.86
C TRP A 89 -13.74 22.23 13.84
N SER A 90 -13.04 23.37 13.81
CA SER A 90 -13.43 24.59 14.51
C SER A 90 -14.44 25.42 13.70
N ASP A 91 -14.60 25.12 12.41
CA ASP A 91 -15.60 25.75 11.56
C ASP A 91 -16.94 25.04 11.72
N SER A 92 -17.95 25.76 12.23
CA SER A 92 -19.31 25.25 12.45
C SER A 92 -19.99 24.74 11.17
N THR A 93 -19.62 25.25 10.00
CA THR A 93 -20.14 24.79 8.70
C THR A 93 -19.80 23.32 8.44
N ASN A 94 -18.60 22.86 8.81
CA ASN A 94 -18.18 21.48 8.66
C ASN A 94 -18.96 20.55 9.61
N ILE A 95 -19.22 20.98 10.83
CA ILE A 95 -19.98 20.22 11.82
C ILE A 95 -21.44 20.07 11.36
N GLN A 96 -22.07 21.16 10.91
CA GLN A 96 -23.42 21.12 10.36
C GLN A 96 -23.51 20.26 9.10
N GLY A 97 -22.47 20.28 8.25
CA GLY A 97 -22.36 19.44 7.07
C GLY A 97 -22.35 17.95 7.39
N ILE A 98 -21.68 17.53 8.47
CA ILE A 98 -21.71 16.13 8.95
C ILE A 98 -23.04 15.77 9.56
N LYS A 99 -23.63 16.64 10.39
CA LYS A 99 -24.97 16.41 10.98
C LYS A 99 -26.02 16.22 9.90
N SER A 100 -25.99 17.04 8.85
CA SER A 100 -26.96 16.93 7.75
C SER A 100 -26.83 15.63 6.94
N LYS A 101 -25.60 15.13 6.75
CA LYS A 101 -25.31 13.90 5.99
C LYS A 101 -25.62 12.63 6.77
N ASN A 102 -25.44 12.64 8.08
CA ASN A 102 -25.57 11.46 8.94
C ASN A 102 -26.42 11.78 10.18
N LYS A 103 -27.65 12.25 10.00
CA LYS A 103 -28.57 12.61 11.09
C LYS A 103 -28.68 11.52 12.16
N MET A 104 -28.88 10.26 11.77
CA MET A 104 -29.01 9.14 12.72
C MET A 104 -27.83 9.00 13.69
N ALA A 105 -26.61 9.34 13.25
CA ALA A 105 -25.41 9.17 14.06
C ALA A 105 -25.10 10.40 14.94
N TYR A 106 -25.50 11.60 14.51
CA TYR A 106 -25.03 12.86 15.11
C TYR A 106 -26.14 13.78 15.64
N ASP A 107 -27.42 13.41 15.49
CA ASP A 107 -28.56 14.27 15.85
C ASP A 107 -28.60 14.60 17.35
N ASN A 108 -28.18 13.64 18.19
CA ASN A 108 -28.15 13.78 19.64
C ASN A 108 -26.81 14.27 20.21
N LEU A 109 -25.82 14.60 19.36
CA LEU A 109 -24.52 15.03 19.81
C LEU A 109 -24.37 16.55 19.74
N SER A 110 -23.73 17.13 20.75
CA SER A 110 -23.31 18.52 20.74
C SER A 110 -22.20 18.75 19.71
N ASP A 111 -21.99 19.99 19.30
CA ASP A 111 -20.94 20.35 18.36
C ASP A 111 -19.54 20.05 18.92
N GLU A 112 -19.35 20.21 20.24
CA GLU A 112 -18.10 19.86 20.93
C GLU A 112 -17.85 18.35 20.93
N GLU A 113 -18.88 17.54 21.14
CA GLU A 113 -18.74 16.07 21.09
C GLU A 113 -18.37 15.61 19.69
N ILE A 114 -19.00 16.15 18.65
CA ILE A 114 -18.66 15.84 17.26
C ILE A 114 -17.22 16.26 16.95
N LYS A 115 -16.82 17.48 17.34
CA LYS A 115 -15.43 17.94 17.18
C LYS A 115 -14.45 17.00 17.86
N SER A 116 -14.72 16.64 19.12
CA SER A 116 -13.88 15.71 19.89
C SER A 116 -13.75 14.35 19.21
N GLN A 117 -14.86 13.80 18.75
CA GLN A 117 -14.89 12.51 18.04
C GLN A 117 -14.10 12.57 16.72
N GLN A 118 -14.26 13.62 15.94
CA GLN A 118 -13.54 13.79 14.68
C GLN A 118 -12.02 13.98 14.94
N MET A 119 -11.65 14.75 15.96
CA MET A 119 -10.24 14.89 16.34
C MET A 119 -9.63 13.60 16.84
N ASN A 120 -10.35 12.78 17.62
CA ASN A 120 -9.87 11.46 18.03
C ASN A 120 -9.70 10.52 16.83
N THR A 121 -10.63 10.56 15.89
CA THR A 121 -10.52 9.82 14.62
C THR A 121 -9.30 10.29 13.83
N ALA A 122 -9.10 11.59 13.68
CA ALA A 122 -7.94 12.15 12.99
C ALA A 122 -6.61 11.73 13.66
N LYS A 123 -6.53 11.78 14.99
CA LYS A 123 -5.35 11.31 15.74
C LYS A 123 -5.04 9.83 15.48
N THR A 124 -6.07 8.99 15.42
CA THR A 124 -5.91 7.57 15.12
C THR A 124 -5.45 7.35 13.68
N LEU A 125 -6.13 7.98 12.70
CA LEU A 125 -5.84 7.82 11.29
C LEU A 125 -4.46 8.38 10.89
N LEU A 126 -4.02 9.47 11.54
CA LEU A 126 -2.70 10.08 11.29
C LEU A 126 -1.59 9.44 12.12
N SER A 127 -1.89 8.50 13.04
CA SER A 127 -0.86 7.86 13.84
C SER A 127 0.14 7.08 12.98
N PRO A 128 1.45 7.08 13.32
CA PRO A 128 2.46 6.31 12.57
C PRO A 128 2.14 4.83 12.51
N SER A 129 1.60 4.25 13.58
CA SER A 129 1.22 2.83 13.66
C SER A 129 0.07 2.50 12.73
N PHE A 130 -0.94 3.37 12.64
CA PHE A 130 -2.07 3.18 11.71
C PHE A 130 -1.59 3.29 10.26
N ASN A 131 -0.78 4.29 9.94
CA ASN A 131 -0.21 4.47 8.61
C ASN A 131 0.65 3.28 8.18
N MET A 132 1.46 2.72 9.09
CA MET A 132 2.21 1.49 8.84
C MET A 132 1.27 0.33 8.52
N SER A 133 0.23 0.12 9.34
CA SER A 133 -0.70 -1.00 9.18
C SER A 133 -1.48 -0.91 7.89
N ILE A 134 -2.01 0.26 7.56
CA ILE A 134 -2.78 0.45 6.32
C ILE A 134 -1.90 0.37 5.08
N SER A 135 -0.67 0.88 5.14
CA SER A 135 0.31 0.75 4.05
C SER A 135 0.67 -0.71 3.80
N LEU A 136 0.92 -1.48 4.87
CA LEU A 136 1.19 -2.91 4.77
C LEU A 136 0.01 -3.66 4.14
N LEU A 137 -1.21 -3.36 4.56
CA LEU A 137 -2.43 -3.96 4.02
C LEU A 137 -2.59 -3.68 2.53
N ILE A 138 -2.50 -2.40 2.13
CA ILE A 138 -2.65 -1.98 0.73
C ILE A 138 -1.57 -2.62 -0.15
N MET A 139 -0.31 -2.58 0.28
CA MET A 139 0.80 -3.18 -0.46
C MET A 139 0.69 -4.69 -0.55
N SER A 140 0.18 -5.36 0.49
CA SER A 140 -0.06 -6.81 0.48
C SER A 140 -1.14 -7.20 -0.52
N ILE A 141 -2.29 -6.49 -0.52
CA ILE A 141 -3.36 -6.71 -1.50
C ILE A 141 -2.82 -6.48 -2.92
N TRP A 142 -2.09 -5.38 -3.13
CA TRP A 142 -1.45 -5.10 -4.42
C TRP A 142 -0.49 -6.20 -4.86
N SER A 143 0.33 -6.72 -3.94
CA SER A 143 1.27 -7.80 -4.20
C SER A 143 0.58 -9.08 -4.66
N ILE A 144 -0.56 -9.42 -4.04
CA ILE A 144 -1.35 -10.61 -4.40
C ILE A 144 -1.94 -10.43 -5.80
N LEU A 145 -2.64 -9.32 -6.05
CA LEU A 145 -3.31 -9.05 -7.33
C LEU A 145 -2.28 -8.96 -8.47
N ASN A 146 -1.21 -8.22 -8.26
CA ASN A 146 -0.15 -8.04 -9.24
C ASN A 146 0.60 -9.36 -9.50
N GLY A 147 0.89 -10.13 -8.45
CA GLY A 147 1.50 -11.45 -8.55
C GLY A 147 0.66 -12.42 -9.39
N LEU A 148 -0.67 -12.42 -9.20
CA LEU A 148 -1.58 -13.23 -9.98
C LEU A 148 -1.56 -12.85 -11.47
N VAL A 149 -1.67 -11.54 -11.76
CA VAL A 149 -1.65 -11.03 -13.14
C VAL A 149 -0.32 -11.38 -13.83
N LEU A 150 0.80 -11.15 -13.14
CA LEU A 150 2.12 -11.45 -13.68
C LEU A 150 2.32 -12.96 -13.90
N ALA A 151 1.90 -13.81 -12.96
CA ALA A 151 1.98 -15.26 -13.11
C ALA A 151 1.21 -15.74 -14.37
N LEU A 152 0.02 -15.18 -14.62
CA LEU A 152 -0.78 -15.49 -15.81
C LEU A 152 -0.11 -14.98 -17.09
N ILE A 153 0.43 -13.75 -17.10
CA ILE A 153 1.13 -13.18 -18.26
C ILE A 153 2.38 -14.01 -18.58
N PHE A 154 3.22 -14.29 -17.58
CA PHE A 154 4.43 -15.07 -17.78
C PHE A 154 4.10 -16.46 -18.32
N ARG A 155 3.06 -17.11 -17.82
CA ARG A 155 2.66 -18.44 -18.25
C ARG A 155 2.07 -18.47 -19.65
N ARG A 156 1.15 -17.55 -19.97
CA ARG A 156 0.41 -17.59 -21.22
C ARG A 156 1.07 -16.84 -22.38
N VAL A 157 1.93 -15.87 -22.08
CA VAL A 157 2.51 -15.00 -23.10
C VAL A 157 4.02 -15.24 -23.24
N ILE A 158 4.76 -15.06 -22.15
CA ILE A 158 6.23 -15.02 -22.20
C ILE A 158 6.82 -16.43 -22.35
N PHE A 159 6.29 -17.40 -21.63
CA PHE A 159 6.79 -18.76 -21.60
C PHE A 159 5.81 -19.79 -22.20
N LYS A 160 4.91 -19.37 -23.08
CA LYS A 160 3.92 -20.25 -23.73
C LYS A 160 4.56 -21.48 -24.36
N ASN A 161 5.61 -21.30 -25.15
CA ASN A 161 6.30 -22.37 -25.86
C ASN A 161 7.02 -23.37 -24.94
N TYR A 162 7.25 -23.02 -23.68
CA TYR A 162 7.87 -23.94 -22.71
C TYR A 162 6.87 -24.92 -22.11
N PHE A 163 5.56 -24.60 -22.14
CA PHE A 163 4.51 -25.46 -21.59
C PHE A 163 3.84 -26.32 -22.65
N ASP A 164 3.92 -25.92 -23.93
CA ASP A 164 3.32 -26.61 -25.06
C ASP A 164 4.28 -27.65 -25.68
N SER A 165 5.55 -27.72 -25.21
CA SER A 165 6.51 -28.72 -25.68
C SER A 165 6.21 -30.08 -25.05
N PRO A 166 6.08 -31.19 -25.84
CA PRO A 166 5.88 -32.54 -25.32
C PRO A 166 7.02 -32.93 -24.40
N SER A 167 6.70 -33.61 -23.31
CA SER A 167 7.68 -34.12 -22.36
C SER A 167 8.66 -35.10 -23.04
N PRO A 168 9.98 -34.96 -22.83
CA PRO A 168 10.95 -35.91 -23.41
C PRO A 168 10.82 -37.35 -22.91
N LYS A 169 9.83 -37.68 -22.07
CA LYS A 169 9.58 -39.02 -21.53
C LYS A 169 8.65 -39.86 -22.39
N ASP A 170 8.08 -39.29 -23.46
CA ASP A 170 7.13 -40.02 -24.33
C ASP A 170 7.73 -40.40 -25.69
N SER A 171 9.06 -40.43 -25.80
CA SER A 171 9.80 -40.86 -26.97
C SER A 171 10.68 -42.07 -26.70
#